data_4800f7bb620feb8af7131648f5ceb840
#
_entry.id   4800f7bb620feb8af7131648f5ceb840
#
_cell.length_a   1.000
_cell.length_b   1.000
_cell.length_c   1.000
_cell.angle_alpha   90.00
_cell.angle_beta   90.00
_cell.angle_gamma   90.00
#
_symmetry.space_group_name_H-M   'P 1'
#
loop_
_entity.id
_entity.type
_entity.pdbx_description
1 polymer ?
#
loop_
_entity_poly.entity_id
_entity_poly.type
_entity_poly.pdbx_seq_one_letter_code
_entity_poly.pdbx_strand_id
1 'polypeptide(L)'
;VFPEKSGGLVVDYIGIAKALKKAMHDYTGRDKKRFGDPNIKTTAYQQFVSALKRCRECLNGYDYSAFSDCSNLQRANLIRGGVNVLLDKNNLVPSEPAAQDKVSSEAQKVFMEESKRLSQAASLCRSLLTPAERFEEAYFEAVRTLLSRLSGNKQITRKIIDERITQLLKVAIKADGVVEILNTKGSEFSLFDENFLKEIAEMKEKNFALELLKRLLEEHIKKHAKKRMVEAEKFSEMLDARLAEYLRGLISNEEVIKELLKMAQELKANAEQASELGLTEEEQAFYDALTKPQAVRDFYENDQLVAMAKELTEALRSSKTIDWRQKESARAKMRSMVKRLLKKYKYPPEEQEAALETVIRQCELYADSDDES
;
A
#
# COMPACT_ATOMS: atom_id res chain seq x y z
N VAL A 1 -11.17 29.62 33.48
CA VAL A 1 -9.88 29.83 34.19
C VAL A 1 -10.09 29.31 35.59
N PHE A 2 -9.39 28.26 35.97
CA PHE A 2 -9.44 27.71 37.33
C PHE A 2 -8.47 28.48 38.21
N PRO A 3 -8.92 29.02 39.36
CA PRO A 3 -8.12 29.95 40.18
C PRO A 3 -6.81 29.38 40.75
N GLU A 4 -6.65 28.05 40.74
CA GLU A 4 -5.50 27.36 41.35
C GLU A 4 -4.45 26.87 40.37
N LYS A 5 -4.57 27.18 39.05
CA LYS A 5 -3.56 26.78 38.06
C LYS A 5 -2.66 27.94 37.68
N SER A 6 -1.38 27.84 38.00
CA SER A 6 -0.34 28.80 37.65
C SER A 6 0.07 28.81 36.16
N GLY A 7 -0.51 27.93 35.34
CA GLY A 7 -0.25 27.85 33.90
C GLY A 7 -1.02 26.74 33.21
N GLY A 8 -1.19 26.85 31.92
CA GLY A 8 -1.77 25.79 31.06
C GLY A 8 -0.69 24.85 30.53
N LEU A 9 -0.97 23.56 30.50
CA LEU A 9 -0.11 22.58 29.84
C LEU A 9 -0.39 22.64 28.33
N VAL A 10 0.59 23.04 27.53
CA VAL A 10 0.57 22.94 26.08
C VAL A 10 1.18 21.60 25.69
N VAL A 11 0.36 20.67 25.22
CA VAL A 11 0.83 19.37 24.71
C VAL A 11 1.07 19.50 23.22
N ASP A 12 2.35 19.46 22.82
CA ASP A 12 2.75 19.49 21.42
C ASP A 12 2.84 18.05 20.85
N TYR A 13 1.78 17.65 20.16
CA TYR A 13 1.72 16.33 19.50
C TYR A 13 2.48 16.29 18.16
N ILE A 14 3.05 17.39 17.66
CA ILE A 14 3.45 17.49 16.26
C ILE A 14 4.92 17.94 16.08
N GLY A 15 5.66 18.18 17.15
CA GLY A 15 7.07 18.61 17.09
C GLY A 15 7.29 20.04 16.56
N ILE A 16 6.21 20.81 16.32
CA ILE A 16 6.29 22.22 15.89
C ILE A 16 6.80 23.11 17.02
N ALA A 17 6.54 22.76 18.27
CA ALA A 17 7.01 23.54 19.41
C ALA A 17 8.54 23.68 19.43
N LYS A 18 9.29 22.72 18.90
CA LYS A 18 10.75 22.83 18.78
C LYS A 18 11.18 23.87 17.74
N ALA A 19 10.53 23.86 16.57
CA ALA A 19 10.78 24.86 15.50
C ALA A 19 10.25 26.23 15.92
N LEU A 20 9.07 26.28 16.54
CA LEU A 20 8.48 27.51 17.08
C LEU A 20 9.29 28.06 18.27
N LYS A 21 9.77 27.20 19.20
CA LYS A 21 10.68 27.61 20.28
C LYS A 21 12.02 28.13 19.73
N LYS A 22 12.56 27.52 18.68
CA LYS A 22 13.78 27.99 18.03
C LYS A 22 13.56 29.35 17.36
N ALA A 23 12.48 29.52 16.59
CA ALA A 23 12.09 30.78 16.00
C ALA A 23 11.80 31.87 17.08
N MET A 24 11.13 31.50 18.16
CA MET A 24 10.88 32.39 19.31
C MET A 24 12.19 32.74 20.06
N HIS A 25 13.11 31.79 20.22
CA HIS A 25 14.41 32.03 20.85
C HIS A 25 15.29 32.99 20.00
N ASP A 26 15.24 32.84 18.69
CA ASP A 26 16.02 33.70 17.78
C ASP A 26 15.44 35.13 17.68
N TYR A 27 14.13 35.29 17.93
CA TYR A 27 13.45 36.60 17.97
C TYR A 27 13.42 37.27 19.35
N THR A 28 13.45 36.52 20.46
CA THR A 28 13.22 37.07 21.81
C THR A 28 14.46 37.23 22.66
N GLY A 29 15.62 37.41 22.06
CA GLY A 29 16.84 37.81 22.82
C GLY A 29 16.70 39.07 23.65
N ARG A 30 15.59 39.81 23.59
CA ARG A 30 15.40 41.11 24.29
C ARG A 30 14.13 41.26 25.15
N ASP A 31 13.09 40.41 25.06
CA ASP A 31 11.86 40.67 25.83
C ASP A 31 11.27 39.39 26.50
N LYS A 32 11.86 38.98 27.60
CA LYS A 32 11.37 37.86 28.42
C LYS A 32 10.11 38.15 29.26
N LYS A 33 9.40 39.27 29.07
CA LYS A 33 8.33 39.71 29.97
C LYS A 33 6.96 39.98 29.35
N ARG A 34 6.70 39.68 28.05
CA ARG A 34 5.35 39.91 27.50
C ARG A 34 4.66 38.64 27.05
N PHE A 35 3.48 38.48 27.58
CA PHE A 35 2.50 37.44 27.25
C PHE A 35 2.23 37.36 25.74
N GLY A 36 2.29 36.13 25.20
CA GLY A 36 1.69 35.76 23.92
C GLY A 36 2.10 36.63 22.74
N ASP A 37 3.14 36.23 22.01
CA ASP A 37 3.58 36.94 20.81
C ASP A 37 2.39 37.10 19.84
N PRO A 38 1.95 38.34 19.53
CA PRO A 38 0.94 38.59 18.51
C PRO A 38 1.34 38.09 17.13
N ASN A 39 2.60 37.73 16.95
CA ASN A 39 3.19 37.32 15.69
C ASN A 39 3.07 35.80 15.39
N ILE A 40 2.67 34.92 16.33
CA ILE A 40 2.61 33.48 16.10
C ILE A 40 1.67 33.15 14.92
N LYS A 41 0.49 33.77 14.87
CA LYS A 41 -0.47 33.58 13.79
C LYS A 41 0.07 34.10 12.45
N THR A 42 0.76 35.22 12.46
CA THR A 42 1.34 35.80 11.23
C THR A 42 2.50 34.97 10.71
N THR A 43 3.38 34.49 11.60
CA THR A 43 4.45 33.56 11.24
C THR A 43 3.91 32.22 10.71
N ALA A 44 2.88 31.69 11.37
CA ALA A 44 2.20 30.48 10.90
C ALA A 44 1.55 30.69 9.52
N TYR A 45 0.95 31.86 9.28
CA TYR A 45 0.39 32.20 7.98
C TYR A 45 1.46 32.31 6.89
N GLN A 46 2.63 32.89 7.16
CA GLN A 46 3.75 32.90 6.22
C GLN A 46 4.22 31.48 5.87
N GLN A 47 4.31 30.59 6.88
CA GLN A 47 4.63 29.17 6.65
C GLN A 47 3.54 28.48 5.85
N PHE A 48 2.26 28.77 6.11
CA PHE A 48 1.13 28.29 5.33
C PHE A 48 1.26 28.67 3.86
N VAL A 49 1.48 29.94 3.55
CA VAL A 49 1.64 30.44 2.17
C VAL A 49 2.84 29.78 1.47
N SER A 50 3.96 29.61 2.18
CA SER A 50 5.14 28.93 1.63
C SER A 50 4.85 27.46 1.30
N ALA A 51 4.25 26.70 2.23
CA ALA A 51 3.87 25.32 2.03
C ALA A 51 2.81 25.16 0.94
N LEU A 52 1.84 26.09 0.88
CA LEU A 52 0.80 26.12 -0.16
C LEU A 52 1.41 26.25 -1.55
N LYS A 53 2.36 27.17 -1.71
CA LYS A 53 3.11 27.35 -2.96
C LYS A 53 3.83 26.07 -3.36
N ARG A 54 4.52 25.41 -2.42
CA ARG A 54 5.23 24.16 -2.67
C ARG A 54 4.27 23.02 -3.08
N CYS A 55 3.12 22.91 -2.42
CA CYS A 55 2.10 21.92 -2.81
C CYS A 55 1.58 22.14 -4.24
N ARG A 56 1.37 23.41 -4.64
CA ARG A 56 0.99 23.78 -6.02
C ARG A 56 2.06 23.38 -7.02
N GLU A 57 3.34 23.65 -6.72
CA GLU A 57 4.48 23.28 -7.57
C GLU A 57 4.55 21.76 -7.77
N CYS A 58 4.28 20.94 -6.74
CA CYS A 58 4.26 19.49 -6.83
C CYS A 58 3.19 18.96 -7.79
N LEU A 59 2.10 19.69 -7.99
CA LEU A 59 1.03 19.30 -8.93
C LEU A 59 1.30 19.68 -10.39
N ASN A 60 2.45 20.31 -10.68
CA ASN A 60 2.90 20.60 -12.04
C ASN A 60 1.82 21.24 -12.94
N GLY A 61 1.09 22.24 -12.39
CA GLY A 61 0.05 22.97 -13.12
C GLY A 61 -1.28 22.23 -13.29
N TYR A 62 -1.49 21.11 -12.62
CA TYR A 62 -2.79 20.41 -12.63
C TYR A 62 -3.91 21.33 -12.12
N ASP A 63 -4.97 21.48 -12.94
CA ASP A 63 -6.10 22.33 -12.59
C ASP A 63 -7.12 21.61 -11.69
N TYR A 64 -7.23 22.08 -10.47
CA TYR A 64 -8.22 21.66 -9.47
C TYR A 64 -9.14 22.81 -9.03
N SER A 65 -9.18 23.90 -9.76
CA SER A 65 -9.91 25.13 -9.40
C SER A 65 -11.41 24.90 -9.16
N ALA A 66 -12.02 23.94 -9.87
CA ALA A 66 -13.41 23.59 -9.72
C ALA A 66 -13.75 22.85 -8.41
N PHE A 67 -12.75 22.50 -7.57
CA PHE A 67 -12.95 21.64 -6.41
C PHE A 67 -13.95 22.19 -5.39
N SER A 68 -14.03 23.51 -5.20
CA SER A 68 -14.96 24.16 -4.27
C SER A 68 -16.42 23.97 -4.67
N ASP A 69 -16.73 24.07 -5.98
CA ASP A 69 -18.10 24.24 -6.50
C ASP A 69 -18.58 23.07 -7.37
N CYS A 70 -17.92 21.91 -7.30
CA CYS A 70 -18.27 20.76 -8.10
C CYS A 70 -19.02 19.67 -7.31
N SER A 71 -19.57 18.69 -8.04
CA SER A 71 -20.20 17.51 -7.46
C SER A 71 -19.18 16.59 -6.76
N ASN A 72 -19.65 15.71 -5.86
CA ASN A 72 -18.78 14.75 -5.18
C ASN A 72 -18.03 13.80 -6.14
N LEU A 73 -18.65 13.42 -7.24
CA LEU A 73 -18.01 12.63 -8.30
C LEU A 73 -16.86 13.41 -8.97
N GLN A 74 -17.09 14.69 -9.27
CA GLN A 74 -16.03 15.55 -9.81
C GLN A 74 -14.91 15.79 -8.79
N ARG A 75 -15.24 15.97 -7.51
CA ARG A 75 -14.24 16.06 -6.43
C ARG A 75 -13.36 14.81 -6.36
N ALA A 76 -13.98 13.62 -6.44
CA ALA A 76 -13.25 12.35 -6.48
C ALA A 76 -12.28 12.30 -7.68
N ASN A 77 -12.74 12.71 -8.86
CA ASN A 77 -11.89 12.77 -10.05
C ASN A 77 -10.72 13.75 -9.88
N LEU A 78 -10.98 14.93 -9.31
CA LEU A 78 -9.92 15.93 -9.06
C LEU A 78 -8.90 15.44 -8.06
N ILE A 79 -9.32 14.75 -7.00
CA ILE A 79 -8.41 14.14 -6.02
C ILE A 79 -7.55 13.05 -6.69
N ARG A 80 -8.17 12.14 -7.47
CA ARG A 80 -7.43 11.10 -8.22
C ARG A 80 -6.45 11.71 -9.21
N GLY A 81 -6.87 12.75 -9.93
CA GLY A 81 -6.01 13.46 -10.88
C GLY A 81 -4.79 14.08 -10.21
N GLY A 82 -4.95 14.71 -9.05
CA GLY A 82 -3.82 15.23 -8.25
C GLY A 82 -2.86 14.12 -7.82
N VAL A 83 -3.38 13.00 -7.33
CA VAL A 83 -2.53 11.83 -6.99
C VAL A 83 -1.83 11.28 -8.24
N ASN A 84 -2.53 11.21 -9.38
CA ASN A 84 -1.96 10.73 -10.64
C ASN A 84 -0.75 11.56 -11.09
N VAL A 85 -0.80 12.87 -10.94
CA VAL A 85 0.32 13.77 -11.23
C VAL A 85 1.50 13.53 -10.29
N LEU A 86 1.23 13.35 -8.99
CA LEU A 86 2.27 13.09 -8.00
C LEU A 86 2.97 11.73 -8.18
N LEU A 87 2.27 10.76 -8.75
CA LEU A 87 2.80 9.41 -9.04
C LEU A 87 3.55 9.34 -10.38
N ASP A 88 3.53 10.40 -11.19
CA ASP A 88 4.28 10.43 -12.43
C ASP A 88 5.79 10.42 -12.15
N LYS A 89 6.48 9.40 -12.66
CA LYS A 89 7.93 9.27 -12.54
C LYS A 89 8.74 10.41 -13.16
N ASN A 90 8.11 11.15 -14.08
CA ASN A 90 8.71 12.31 -14.76
C ASN A 90 8.34 13.64 -14.07
N ASN A 91 7.57 13.63 -13.00
CA ASN A 91 7.22 14.84 -12.27
C ASN A 91 8.41 15.32 -11.45
N LEU A 92 9.10 16.32 -11.97
CA LEU A 92 10.27 16.94 -11.35
C LEU A 92 9.85 18.15 -10.51
N VAL A 93 10.24 18.17 -9.26
CA VAL A 93 9.98 19.29 -8.34
C VAL A 93 11.28 19.98 -8.00
N PRO A 94 11.37 21.33 -8.10
CA PRO A 94 12.57 22.06 -7.69
C PRO A 94 12.93 21.80 -6.23
N SER A 95 14.21 21.60 -5.95
CA SER A 95 14.72 21.45 -4.59
C SER A 95 14.61 22.79 -3.83
N GLU A 96 14.75 22.77 -2.50
CA GLU A 96 14.73 23.98 -1.68
C GLU A 96 15.77 25.02 -2.13
N PRO A 97 15.57 26.33 -1.83
CA PRO A 97 16.40 27.44 -2.34
C PRO A 97 17.90 27.31 -2.06
N ALA A 98 18.30 26.52 -1.07
CA ALA A 98 19.72 26.29 -0.74
C ALA A 98 20.42 25.27 -1.68
N ALA A 99 19.69 24.61 -2.58
CA ALA A 99 20.21 23.62 -3.51
C ALA A 99 19.64 23.83 -4.92
N GLN A 100 19.81 25.04 -5.44
CA GLN A 100 19.21 25.51 -6.70
C GLN A 100 19.49 24.64 -7.94
N ASP A 101 20.49 23.76 -7.89
CA ASP A 101 20.87 22.91 -9.01
C ASP A 101 20.30 21.47 -8.94
N LYS A 102 19.50 21.15 -7.91
CA LYS A 102 18.92 19.81 -7.75
C LYS A 102 17.42 19.82 -7.96
N VAL A 103 16.97 19.04 -8.91
CA VAL A 103 15.55 18.76 -9.16
C VAL A 103 15.22 17.38 -8.62
N SER A 104 14.16 17.28 -7.82
CA SER A 104 13.69 16.00 -7.27
C SER A 104 12.75 15.33 -8.27
N SER A 105 13.01 14.09 -8.62
CA SER A 105 12.08 13.25 -9.38
C SER A 105 10.96 12.64 -8.51
N GLU A 106 10.99 12.87 -7.19
CA GLU A 106 10.07 12.29 -6.22
C GLU A 106 9.07 13.32 -5.68
N ALA A 107 8.26 13.88 -6.55
CA ALA A 107 7.23 14.87 -6.21
C ALA A 107 6.31 14.41 -5.07
N GLN A 108 6.00 13.11 -4.99
CA GLN A 108 5.19 12.53 -3.93
C GLN A 108 5.80 12.71 -2.53
N LYS A 109 7.13 12.56 -2.36
CA LYS A 109 7.79 12.72 -1.04
C LYS A 109 7.76 14.16 -0.59
N VAL A 110 8.11 15.08 -1.51
CA VAL A 110 8.07 16.52 -1.26
C VAL A 110 6.63 16.94 -0.92
N PHE A 111 5.65 16.51 -1.69
CA PHE A 111 4.25 16.81 -1.44
C PHE A 111 3.78 16.29 -0.07
N MET A 112 4.12 15.06 0.31
CA MET A 112 3.74 14.48 1.60
C MET A 112 4.27 15.29 2.78
N GLU A 113 5.48 15.83 2.67
CA GLU A 113 6.08 16.68 3.69
C GLU A 113 5.44 18.06 3.72
N GLU A 114 5.33 18.72 2.55
CA GLU A 114 4.80 20.08 2.46
C GLU A 114 3.29 20.14 2.77
N SER A 115 2.49 19.17 2.34
CA SER A 115 1.07 19.11 2.69
C SER A 115 0.84 18.88 4.19
N LYS A 116 1.75 18.15 4.86
CA LYS A 116 1.74 18.03 6.31
C LYS A 116 2.07 19.37 6.98
N ARG A 117 3.10 20.08 6.51
CA ARG A 117 3.45 21.44 6.99
C ARG A 117 2.29 22.42 6.78
N LEU A 118 1.63 22.35 5.61
CA LEU A 118 0.47 23.17 5.28
C LEU A 118 -0.66 22.98 6.30
N SER A 119 -1.07 21.74 6.56
CA SER A 119 -2.15 21.43 7.51
C SER A 119 -1.80 21.86 8.94
N GLN A 120 -0.53 21.71 9.35
CA GLN A 120 -0.03 22.16 10.64
C GLN A 120 -0.09 23.68 10.79
N ALA A 121 0.39 24.40 9.78
CA ALA A 121 0.36 25.86 9.76
C ALA A 121 -1.09 26.38 9.73
N ALA A 122 -1.97 25.75 8.92
CA ALA A 122 -3.39 26.09 8.84
C ALA A 122 -4.09 26.00 10.21
N SER A 123 -3.77 24.97 11.01
CA SER A 123 -4.35 24.81 12.35
C SER A 123 -4.02 25.97 13.29
N LEU A 124 -2.85 26.57 13.15
CA LEU A 124 -2.38 27.70 13.98
C LEU A 124 -2.91 29.07 13.50
N CYS A 125 -3.10 29.23 12.19
CA CYS A 125 -3.53 30.50 11.60
C CYS A 125 -4.95 30.48 11.01
N ARG A 126 -5.79 29.50 11.37
CA ARG A 126 -7.12 29.25 10.78
C ARG A 126 -8.03 30.49 10.72
N SER A 127 -7.89 31.42 11.68
CA SER A 127 -8.65 32.67 11.70
C SER A 127 -8.21 33.69 10.64
N LEU A 128 -7.02 33.51 10.06
CA LEU A 128 -6.48 34.40 9.03
C LEU A 128 -6.73 33.87 7.61
N LEU A 129 -7.08 32.58 7.48
CA LEU A 129 -7.27 31.95 6.17
C LEU A 129 -8.56 32.43 5.50
N THR A 130 -8.43 32.78 4.23
CA THR A 130 -9.56 33.05 3.35
C THR A 130 -10.36 31.77 3.04
N PRO A 131 -11.63 31.87 2.61
CA PRO A 131 -12.40 30.70 2.18
C PRO A 131 -11.67 29.89 1.06
N ALA A 132 -11.08 30.57 0.08
CA ALA A 132 -10.33 29.93 -1.01
C ALA A 132 -9.13 29.12 -0.47
N GLU A 133 -8.34 29.69 0.43
CA GLU A 133 -7.20 28.99 1.04
C GLU A 133 -7.63 27.76 1.86
N ARG A 134 -8.81 27.81 2.52
CA ARG A 134 -9.36 26.65 3.25
C ARG A 134 -9.80 25.55 2.31
N PHE A 135 -10.40 25.87 1.16
CA PHE A 135 -10.74 24.89 0.15
C PHE A 135 -9.51 24.22 -0.44
N GLU A 136 -8.49 25.00 -0.67
CA GLU A 136 -7.23 24.50 -1.23
C GLU A 136 -6.48 23.62 -0.23
N GLU A 137 -6.44 24.01 1.04
CA GLU A 137 -5.90 23.17 2.12
C GLU A 137 -6.67 21.83 2.22
N ALA A 138 -8.01 21.87 2.15
CA ALA A 138 -8.83 20.66 2.18
C ALA A 138 -8.58 19.76 0.96
N TYR A 139 -8.37 20.33 -0.22
CA TYR A 139 -8.00 19.58 -1.41
C TYR A 139 -6.66 18.86 -1.23
N PHE A 140 -5.62 19.56 -0.80
CA PHE A 140 -4.30 18.97 -0.57
C PHE A 140 -4.31 17.91 0.54
N GLU A 141 -5.10 18.11 1.59
CA GLU A 141 -5.28 17.12 2.66
C GLU A 141 -5.99 15.85 2.14
N ALA A 142 -6.98 15.99 1.24
CA ALA A 142 -7.64 14.86 0.60
C ALA A 142 -6.68 14.09 -0.32
N VAL A 143 -5.91 14.79 -1.15
CA VAL A 143 -4.87 14.20 -2.00
C VAL A 143 -3.83 13.47 -1.15
N ARG A 144 -3.33 14.09 -0.06
CA ARG A 144 -2.38 13.49 0.88
C ARG A 144 -2.95 12.24 1.54
N THR A 145 -4.22 12.27 1.93
CA THR A 145 -4.90 11.15 2.55
C THR A 145 -4.94 9.95 1.60
N LEU A 146 -5.33 10.17 0.35
CA LEU A 146 -5.38 9.12 -0.67
C LEU A 146 -3.96 8.58 -0.98
N LEU A 147 -3.00 9.47 -1.22
CA LEU A 147 -1.61 9.11 -1.51
C LEU A 147 -0.97 8.30 -0.36
N SER A 148 -1.18 8.71 0.89
CA SER A 148 -0.64 8.01 2.06
C SER A 148 -1.20 6.60 2.22
N ARG A 149 -2.42 6.36 1.73
CA ARG A 149 -3.03 5.03 1.75
C ARG A 149 -2.47 4.14 0.65
N LEU A 150 -2.23 4.67 -0.52
CA LEU A 150 -1.59 3.93 -1.61
C LEU A 150 -0.15 3.53 -1.25
N SER A 151 0.62 4.45 -0.65
CA SER A 151 2.04 4.22 -0.31
C SER A 151 2.27 3.56 1.05
N GLY A 152 1.24 3.41 1.87
CA GLY A 152 1.35 2.93 3.25
C GLY A 152 1.29 1.40 3.37
N ASN A 153 1.79 0.85 4.50
CA ASN A 153 1.74 -0.58 4.81
C ASN A 153 0.40 -1.08 5.38
N LYS A 154 -0.62 -0.21 5.50
CA LYS A 154 -1.93 -0.57 6.04
C LYS A 154 -2.85 -1.02 4.92
N GLN A 155 -3.71 -2.01 5.22
CA GLN A 155 -4.69 -2.52 4.27
C GLN A 155 -5.52 -1.38 3.65
N ILE A 156 -5.66 -1.41 2.33
CA ILE A 156 -6.48 -0.46 1.57
C ILE A 156 -7.90 -1.03 1.51
N THR A 157 -8.85 -0.37 2.17
CA THR A 157 -10.26 -0.61 1.95
C THR A 157 -10.91 0.66 1.40
N ARG A 158 -11.78 0.50 0.40
CA ARG A 158 -12.55 1.57 -0.21
C ARG A 158 -13.29 2.37 0.86
N LYS A 159 -14.00 1.66 1.74
CA LYS A 159 -14.78 2.26 2.82
C LYS A 159 -13.97 3.22 3.69
N ILE A 160 -12.76 2.81 4.09
CA ILE A 160 -11.89 3.65 4.94
C ILE A 160 -11.43 4.92 4.21
N ILE A 161 -11.13 4.81 2.90
CA ILE A 161 -10.72 5.97 2.10
C ILE A 161 -11.87 6.94 1.92
N ASP A 162 -13.02 6.44 1.45
CA ASP A 162 -14.20 7.25 1.15
C ASP A 162 -14.76 7.93 2.42
N GLU A 163 -14.86 7.21 3.53
CA GLU A 163 -15.28 7.77 4.83
C GLU A 163 -14.31 8.87 5.31
N ARG A 164 -13.01 8.63 5.21
CA ARG A 164 -12.00 9.59 5.68
C ARG A 164 -12.02 10.88 4.85
N ILE A 165 -12.07 10.75 3.52
CA ILE A 165 -12.17 11.89 2.61
C ILE A 165 -13.50 12.61 2.81
N THR A 166 -14.59 11.87 2.91
CA THR A 166 -15.93 12.45 3.14
C THR A 166 -15.98 13.23 4.46
N GLN A 167 -15.46 12.69 5.55
CA GLN A 167 -15.39 13.39 6.84
C GLN A 167 -14.56 14.67 6.76
N LEU A 168 -13.41 14.61 6.10
CA LEU A 168 -12.54 15.76 5.91
C LEU A 168 -13.27 16.87 5.14
N LEU A 169 -13.93 16.52 4.04
CA LEU A 169 -14.64 17.50 3.22
C LEU A 169 -15.89 18.07 3.89
N LYS A 170 -16.62 17.27 4.68
CA LYS A 170 -17.74 17.78 5.50
C LYS A 170 -17.31 18.87 6.47
N VAL A 171 -16.15 18.69 7.11
CA VAL A 171 -15.61 19.67 8.06
C VAL A 171 -15.05 20.90 7.35
N ALA A 172 -14.33 20.70 6.25
CA ALA A 172 -13.59 21.76 5.56
C ALA A 172 -14.50 22.63 4.69
N ILE A 173 -15.41 22.03 3.94
CA ILE A 173 -16.21 22.71 2.90
C ILE A 173 -17.72 22.47 3.02
N LYS A 174 -18.20 21.88 4.13
CA LYS A 174 -19.60 21.52 4.34
C LYS A 174 -20.22 20.72 3.18
N ALA A 175 -19.42 19.86 2.55
CA ALA A 175 -19.89 19.01 1.47
C ALA A 175 -20.89 17.99 2.00
N ASP A 176 -22.05 17.88 1.35
CA ASP A 176 -23.08 16.89 1.67
C ASP A 176 -22.87 15.63 0.83
N GLY A 177 -23.24 14.48 1.44
CA GLY A 177 -23.12 13.17 0.78
C GLY A 177 -21.74 12.53 0.89
N VAL A 178 -21.59 11.36 0.28
CA VAL A 178 -20.36 10.56 0.27
C VAL A 178 -19.53 10.87 -0.97
N VAL A 179 -18.23 11.04 -0.80
CA VAL A 179 -17.26 11.16 -1.91
C VAL A 179 -16.66 9.78 -2.15
N GLU A 180 -17.03 9.15 -3.23
CA GLU A 180 -16.54 7.84 -3.66
C GLU A 180 -15.36 7.99 -4.62
N ILE A 181 -14.19 7.52 -4.23
CA ILE A 181 -12.97 7.64 -5.04
C ILE A 181 -13.03 6.74 -6.29
N LEU A 182 -13.71 5.60 -6.19
CA LEU A 182 -13.98 4.72 -7.32
C LEU A 182 -15.48 4.53 -7.50
N ASN A 183 -15.93 4.36 -8.74
CA ASN A 183 -17.36 4.27 -9.08
C ASN A 183 -17.96 2.88 -8.87
N THR A 184 -17.13 1.85 -8.66
CA THR A 184 -17.57 0.46 -8.53
C THR A 184 -18.46 0.28 -7.31
N LYS A 185 -19.62 -0.35 -7.47
CA LYS A 185 -20.52 -0.71 -6.37
C LYS A 185 -19.94 -1.92 -5.62
N GLY A 186 -19.28 -1.69 -4.51
CA GLY A 186 -18.73 -2.75 -3.66
C GLY A 186 -18.04 -2.15 -2.43
N SER A 187 -17.95 -2.92 -1.33
CA SER A 187 -17.37 -2.44 -0.07
C SER A 187 -15.85 -2.50 -0.04
N GLU A 188 -15.23 -3.30 -0.90
CA GLU A 188 -13.79 -3.57 -0.88
C GLU A 188 -13.18 -3.52 -2.29
N PHE A 189 -11.91 -3.13 -2.37
CA PHE A 189 -11.12 -3.32 -3.58
C PHE A 189 -10.78 -4.81 -3.69
N SER A 190 -11.33 -5.48 -4.69
CA SER A 190 -11.09 -6.90 -4.90
C SER A 190 -10.40 -7.15 -6.21
N LEU A 191 -9.23 -7.79 -6.15
CA LEU A 191 -8.51 -8.25 -7.34
C LEU A 191 -9.30 -9.26 -8.18
N PHE A 192 -10.38 -9.83 -7.63
CA PHE A 192 -11.19 -10.86 -8.29
C PHE A 192 -12.53 -10.33 -8.80
N ASP A 193 -12.83 -9.03 -8.57
CA ASP A 193 -14.02 -8.38 -9.10
C ASP A 193 -13.75 -7.85 -10.52
N GLU A 194 -14.44 -8.43 -11.50
CA GLU A 194 -14.28 -8.08 -12.92
C GLU A 194 -14.69 -6.63 -13.22
N ASN A 195 -15.68 -6.10 -12.51
CA ASN A 195 -16.12 -4.71 -12.71
C ASN A 195 -15.05 -3.74 -12.21
N PHE A 196 -14.43 -4.07 -11.07
CA PHE A 196 -13.30 -3.32 -10.54
C PHE A 196 -12.10 -3.35 -11.48
N LEU A 197 -11.73 -4.52 -12.02
CA LEU A 197 -10.61 -4.65 -12.97
C LEU A 197 -10.89 -3.89 -14.28
N LYS A 198 -12.15 -3.88 -14.76
CA LYS A 198 -12.56 -3.08 -15.93
C LYS A 198 -12.44 -1.57 -15.64
N GLU A 199 -12.92 -1.11 -14.46
CA GLU A 199 -12.79 0.30 -14.07
C GLU A 199 -11.31 0.74 -14.04
N ILE A 200 -10.42 -0.08 -13.48
CA ILE A 200 -8.97 0.18 -13.48
C ILE A 200 -8.41 0.25 -14.90
N ALA A 201 -8.81 -0.67 -15.79
CA ALA A 201 -8.35 -0.69 -17.19
C ALA A 201 -8.75 0.58 -17.96
N GLU A 202 -9.98 1.07 -17.75
CA GLU A 202 -10.57 2.22 -18.45
C GLU A 202 -10.23 3.57 -17.80
N MET A 203 -9.65 3.55 -16.60
CA MET A 203 -9.34 4.75 -15.83
C MET A 203 -8.38 5.67 -16.59
N LYS A 204 -8.68 6.97 -16.61
CA LYS A 204 -7.84 7.99 -17.24
C LYS A 204 -6.55 8.26 -16.50
N GLU A 205 -6.59 8.18 -15.18
CA GLU A 205 -5.49 8.41 -14.25
C GLU A 205 -4.58 7.17 -14.19
N LYS A 206 -3.76 6.94 -15.24
CA LYS A 206 -2.97 5.71 -15.40
C LYS A 206 -1.93 5.47 -14.31
N ASN A 207 -1.26 6.50 -13.80
CA ASN A 207 -0.31 6.33 -12.69
C ASN A 207 -1.01 5.91 -11.40
N PHE A 208 -2.20 6.49 -11.13
CA PHE A 208 -3.04 6.09 -10.00
C PHE A 208 -3.53 4.64 -10.16
N ALA A 209 -4.02 4.27 -11.34
CA ALA A 209 -4.48 2.91 -11.66
C ALA A 209 -3.35 1.88 -11.46
N LEU A 210 -2.14 2.19 -11.95
CA LEU A 210 -0.95 1.35 -11.79
C LEU A 210 -0.59 1.15 -10.31
N GLU A 211 -0.50 2.23 -9.54
CA GLU A 211 -0.12 2.15 -8.12
C GLU A 211 -1.17 1.42 -7.29
N LEU A 212 -2.47 1.64 -7.57
CA LEU A 212 -3.54 0.92 -6.89
C LEU A 212 -3.49 -0.59 -7.19
N LEU A 213 -3.34 -0.97 -8.45
CA LEU A 213 -3.28 -2.37 -8.88
C LEU A 213 -2.03 -3.08 -8.33
N LYS A 214 -0.86 -2.43 -8.42
CA LYS A 214 0.39 -2.88 -7.80
C LYS A 214 0.18 -3.16 -6.30
N ARG A 215 -0.39 -2.19 -5.59
CA ARG A 215 -0.61 -2.28 -4.15
C ARG A 215 -1.51 -3.46 -3.77
N LEU A 216 -2.58 -3.69 -4.52
CA LEU A 216 -3.49 -4.80 -4.27
C LEU A 216 -2.84 -6.16 -4.56
N LEU A 217 -2.01 -6.26 -5.61
CA LEU A 217 -1.22 -7.45 -5.90
C LEU A 217 -0.21 -7.73 -4.79
N GLU A 218 0.55 -6.73 -4.34
CA GLU A 218 1.50 -6.85 -3.23
C GLU A 218 0.80 -7.30 -1.93
N GLU A 219 -0.36 -6.74 -1.60
CA GLU A 219 -1.14 -7.14 -0.43
C GLU A 219 -1.63 -8.58 -0.53
N HIS A 220 -2.13 -8.97 -1.71
CA HIS A 220 -2.58 -10.33 -1.95
C HIS A 220 -1.41 -11.34 -1.82
N ILE A 221 -0.30 -11.09 -2.52
CA ILE A 221 0.91 -11.91 -2.48
C ILE A 221 1.40 -12.04 -1.02
N LYS A 222 1.51 -10.94 -0.29
CA LYS A 222 1.97 -10.93 1.10
C LYS A 222 1.04 -11.71 2.03
N LYS A 223 -0.28 -11.55 1.88
CA LYS A 223 -1.28 -12.26 2.68
C LYS A 223 -1.19 -13.78 2.49
N HIS A 224 -0.94 -14.22 1.27
CA HIS A 224 -0.87 -15.63 0.91
C HIS A 224 0.54 -16.23 0.99
N ALA A 225 1.58 -15.43 1.20
CA ALA A 225 2.97 -15.88 1.22
C ALA A 225 3.26 -16.99 2.26
N LYS A 226 2.63 -16.93 3.44
CA LYS A 226 2.79 -17.96 4.47
C LYS A 226 2.06 -19.25 4.10
N LYS A 227 0.91 -19.15 3.42
CA LYS A 227 0.02 -20.28 3.11
C LYS A 227 0.34 -20.94 1.77
N ARG A 228 0.75 -20.16 0.76
CA ARG A 228 1.05 -20.62 -0.60
C ARG A 228 2.37 -19.99 -1.09
N MET A 229 3.47 -20.39 -0.48
CA MET A 229 4.80 -19.82 -0.70
C MET A 229 5.22 -19.84 -2.17
N VAL A 230 5.05 -20.97 -2.85
CA VAL A 230 5.50 -21.16 -4.26
C VAL A 230 4.76 -20.22 -5.21
N GLU A 231 3.44 -20.10 -5.03
CA GLU A 231 2.62 -19.17 -5.80
C GLU A 231 3.01 -17.73 -5.50
N ALA A 232 3.16 -17.38 -4.23
CA ALA A 232 3.54 -16.04 -3.81
C ALA A 232 4.92 -15.63 -4.34
N GLU A 233 5.92 -16.53 -4.30
CA GLU A 233 7.25 -16.30 -4.90
C GLU A 233 7.13 -16.05 -6.40
N LYS A 234 6.41 -16.90 -7.14
CA LYS A 234 6.21 -16.77 -8.59
C LYS A 234 5.60 -15.41 -8.94
N PHE A 235 4.51 -15.02 -8.28
CA PHE A 235 3.84 -13.76 -8.58
C PHE A 235 4.61 -12.53 -8.10
N SER A 236 5.39 -12.63 -7.02
CA SER A 236 6.30 -11.56 -6.60
C SER A 236 7.39 -11.32 -7.65
N GLU A 237 8.05 -12.36 -8.13
CA GLU A 237 9.07 -12.26 -9.17
C GLU A 237 8.50 -11.68 -10.48
N MET A 238 7.29 -12.12 -10.88
CA MET A 238 6.60 -11.58 -12.06
C MET A 238 6.29 -10.09 -11.89
N LEU A 239 5.76 -9.68 -10.73
CA LEU A 239 5.43 -8.28 -10.42
C LEU A 239 6.69 -7.42 -10.47
N ASP A 240 7.76 -7.84 -9.79
CA ASP A 240 9.02 -7.11 -9.73
C ASP A 240 9.65 -6.96 -11.12
N ALA A 241 9.61 -8.02 -11.95
CA ALA A 241 10.13 -7.98 -13.33
C ALA A 241 9.36 -6.95 -14.17
N ARG A 242 8.03 -6.94 -14.14
CA ARG A 242 7.21 -6.00 -14.92
C ARG A 242 7.38 -4.55 -14.45
N LEU A 243 7.46 -4.34 -13.14
CA LEU A 243 7.74 -3.01 -12.58
C LEU A 243 9.16 -2.53 -12.95
N ALA A 244 10.15 -3.43 -12.97
CA ALA A 244 11.51 -3.08 -13.40
C ALA A 244 11.55 -2.69 -14.89
N GLU A 245 10.85 -3.40 -15.77
CA GLU A 245 10.71 -3.06 -17.20
C GLU A 245 10.07 -1.67 -17.37
N TYR A 246 8.99 -1.39 -16.63
CA TYR A 246 8.34 -0.09 -16.64
C TYR A 246 9.25 1.04 -16.14
N LEU A 247 9.95 0.85 -15.02
CA LEU A 247 10.86 1.87 -14.47
C LEU A 247 12.03 2.19 -15.40
N ARG A 248 12.49 1.18 -16.16
CA ARG A 248 13.52 1.36 -17.20
C ARG A 248 12.98 2.00 -18.49
N GLY A 249 11.68 2.21 -18.58
CA GLY A 249 11.04 2.78 -19.79
C GLY A 249 10.94 1.80 -20.95
N LEU A 250 11.06 0.49 -20.72
CA LEU A 250 10.94 -0.55 -21.75
C LEU A 250 9.49 -0.83 -22.12
N ILE A 251 8.56 -0.60 -21.21
CA ILE A 251 7.12 -0.71 -21.43
C ILE A 251 6.40 0.56 -20.95
N SER A 252 5.28 0.86 -21.57
CA SER A 252 4.44 2.01 -21.25
C SER A 252 3.56 1.76 -20.01
N ASN A 253 2.92 2.83 -19.50
CA ASN A 253 1.93 2.72 -18.43
C ASN A 253 0.77 1.78 -18.77
N GLU A 254 0.26 1.87 -20.01
CA GLU A 254 -0.83 1.02 -20.48
C GLU A 254 -0.41 -0.45 -20.56
N GLU A 255 0.81 -0.72 -21.02
CA GLU A 255 1.33 -2.08 -21.14
C GLU A 255 1.55 -2.73 -19.78
N VAL A 256 2.17 -2.03 -18.83
CA VAL A 256 2.35 -2.59 -17.47
C VAL A 256 1.00 -2.83 -16.79
N ILE A 257 0.02 -1.94 -16.93
CA ILE A 257 -1.33 -2.16 -16.37
C ILE A 257 -1.97 -3.40 -16.98
N LYS A 258 -1.87 -3.61 -18.30
CA LYS A 258 -2.38 -4.83 -18.95
C LYS A 258 -1.72 -6.09 -18.41
N GLU A 259 -0.41 -6.09 -18.20
CA GLU A 259 0.31 -7.23 -17.65
C GLU A 259 -0.10 -7.50 -16.19
N LEU A 260 -0.27 -6.46 -15.37
CA LEU A 260 -0.74 -6.62 -13.99
C LEU A 260 -2.21 -7.10 -13.92
N LEU A 261 -3.06 -6.66 -14.85
CA LEU A 261 -4.44 -7.18 -14.97
C LEU A 261 -4.47 -8.66 -15.34
N LYS A 262 -3.61 -9.11 -16.27
CA LYS A 262 -3.45 -10.54 -16.57
C LYS A 262 -3.00 -11.32 -15.33
N MET A 263 -2.05 -10.77 -14.58
CA MET A 263 -1.58 -11.39 -13.33
C MET A 263 -2.72 -11.55 -12.32
N ALA A 264 -3.59 -10.55 -12.15
CA ALA A 264 -4.77 -10.65 -11.30
C ALA A 264 -5.75 -11.74 -11.78
N GLN A 265 -5.93 -11.87 -13.11
CA GLN A 265 -6.75 -12.94 -13.70
C GLN A 265 -6.14 -14.33 -13.51
N GLU A 266 -4.82 -14.46 -13.63
CA GLU A 266 -4.12 -15.73 -13.37
C GLU A 266 -4.24 -16.14 -11.88
N LEU A 267 -4.12 -15.18 -10.94
CA LEU A 267 -4.35 -15.45 -9.52
C LEU A 267 -5.77 -15.94 -9.24
N LYS A 268 -6.79 -15.34 -9.91
CA LYS A 268 -8.18 -15.78 -9.82
C LYS A 268 -8.34 -17.21 -10.38
N ALA A 269 -7.82 -17.48 -11.58
CA ALA A 269 -7.89 -18.78 -12.20
C ALA A 269 -7.21 -19.87 -11.36
N ASN A 270 -6.06 -19.60 -10.75
CA ASN A 270 -5.38 -20.53 -9.86
C ASN A 270 -6.22 -20.85 -8.60
N ALA A 271 -6.90 -19.84 -8.04
CA ALA A 271 -7.78 -20.05 -6.90
C ALA A 271 -9.02 -20.89 -7.26
N GLU A 272 -9.60 -20.67 -8.43
CA GLU A 272 -10.73 -21.44 -8.96
C GLU A 272 -10.32 -22.88 -9.26
N GLN A 273 -9.19 -23.11 -9.92
CA GLN A 273 -8.65 -24.43 -10.22
C GLN A 273 -8.38 -25.23 -8.94
N ALA A 274 -7.86 -24.62 -7.89
CA ALA A 274 -7.67 -25.27 -6.59
C ALA A 274 -8.99 -25.80 -6.02
N SER A 275 -10.05 -25.00 -6.14
CA SER A 275 -11.39 -25.39 -5.70
C SER A 275 -11.96 -26.55 -6.53
N GLU A 276 -11.75 -26.54 -7.85
CA GLU A 276 -12.19 -27.62 -8.75
C GLU A 276 -11.50 -28.97 -8.48
N LEU A 277 -10.21 -28.93 -8.10
CA LEU A 277 -9.43 -30.12 -7.74
C LEU A 277 -9.84 -30.72 -6.38
N GLY A 278 -10.72 -30.05 -5.62
CA GLY A 278 -11.16 -30.47 -4.30
C GLY A 278 -10.00 -30.57 -3.29
N LEU A 279 -9.02 -29.65 -3.42
CA LEU A 279 -7.89 -29.52 -2.51
C LEU A 279 -8.20 -28.47 -1.44
N THR A 280 -7.83 -28.77 -0.21
CA THR A 280 -7.78 -27.76 0.84
C THR A 280 -6.63 -26.76 0.57
N GLU A 281 -6.63 -25.61 1.22
CA GLU A 281 -5.58 -24.61 1.06
C GLU A 281 -4.17 -25.17 1.36
N GLU A 282 -4.06 -26.03 2.36
CA GLU A 282 -2.81 -26.70 2.74
C GLU A 282 -2.39 -27.75 1.70
N GLU A 283 -3.33 -28.56 1.22
CA GLU A 283 -3.07 -29.55 0.15
C GLU A 283 -2.64 -28.87 -1.15
N GLN A 284 -3.24 -27.71 -1.46
CA GLN A 284 -2.85 -26.93 -2.63
C GLN A 284 -1.43 -26.38 -2.49
N ALA A 285 -1.04 -25.91 -1.31
CA ALA A 285 0.33 -25.44 -1.08
C ALA A 285 1.38 -26.54 -1.29
N PHE A 286 1.09 -27.77 -0.88
CA PHE A 286 1.98 -28.91 -1.13
C PHE A 286 1.91 -29.40 -2.58
N TYR A 287 0.74 -29.31 -3.22
CA TYR A 287 0.62 -29.53 -4.66
C TYR A 287 1.51 -28.55 -5.44
N ASP A 288 1.45 -27.25 -5.13
CA ASP A 288 2.29 -26.22 -5.74
C ASP A 288 3.80 -26.50 -5.49
N ALA A 289 4.16 -26.92 -4.28
CA ALA A 289 5.53 -27.27 -3.93
C ALA A 289 6.06 -28.47 -4.72
N LEU A 290 5.22 -29.50 -4.90
CA LEU A 290 5.56 -30.71 -5.65
C LEU A 290 5.60 -30.47 -7.17
N THR A 291 4.81 -29.54 -7.68
CA THR A 291 4.70 -29.23 -9.10
C THR A 291 5.52 -28.01 -9.54
N LYS A 292 6.33 -27.43 -8.65
CA LYS A 292 7.20 -26.30 -8.98
C LYS A 292 8.12 -26.59 -10.17
N PRO A 293 8.78 -27.76 -10.29
CA PRO A 293 9.52 -28.13 -11.50
C PRO A 293 8.58 -28.46 -12.66
N GLN A 294 8.80 -27.82 -13.83
CA GLN A 294 7.98 -28.09 -15.03
C GLN A 294 8.05 -29.55 -15.47
N ALA A 295 9.22 -30.17 -15.37
CA ALA A 295 9.43 -31.57 -15.70
C ALA A 295 8.48 -32.53 -14.97
N VAL A 296 8.07 -32.19 -13.74
CA VAL A 296 7.13 -32.98 -12.95
C VAL A 296 5.72 -32.85 -13.50
N ARG A 297 5.29 -31.68 -13.90
CA ARG A 297 3.98 -31.45 -14.52
C ARG A 297 3.83 -32.18 -15.85
N ASP A 298 4.91 -32.27 -16.60
CA ASP A 298 4.92 -32.93 -17.90
C ASP A 298 4.96 -34.46 -17.76
N PHE A 299 5.40 -34.98 -16.61
CA PHE A 299 5.60 -36.43 -16.39
C PHE A 299 4.39 -37.11 -15.71
N TYR A 300 3.67 -36.39 -14.82
CA TYR A 300 2.57 -36.98 -14.05
C TYR A 300 1.21 -36.53 -14.56
N GLU A 301 0.24 -37.43 -14.49
CA GLU A 301 -1.16 -37.05 -14.59
C GLU A 301 -1.59 -36.25 -13.35
N ASN A 302 -2.52 -35.31 -13.54
CA ASN A 302 -2.97 -34.41 -12.49
C ASN A 302 -3.51 -35.15 -11.25
N ASP A 303 -4.25 -36.22 -11.45
CA ASP A 303 -4.83 -37.05 -10.37
C ASP A 303 -3.75 -37.68 -9.48
N GLN A 304 -2.60 -38.04 -10.04
CA GLN A 304 -1.46 -38.59 -9.30
C GLN A 304 -0.81 -37.50 -8.42
N LEU A 305 -0.67 -36.31 -8.94
CA LEU A 305 -0.12 -35.13 -8.19
C LEU A 305 -1.06 -34.75 -7.07
N VAL A 306 -2.38 -34.74 -7.31
CA VAL A 306 -3.41 -34.49 -6.30
C VAL A 306 -3.35 -35.52 -5.19
N ALA A 307 -3.28 -36.84 -5.55
CA ALA A 307 -3.17 -37.92 -4.58
C ALA A 307 -1.89 -37.80 -3.74
N MET A 308 -0.76 -37.44 -4.36
CA MET A 308 0.51 -37.23 -3.69
C MET A 308 0.43 -36.07 -2.71
N ALA A 309 -0.16 -34.93 -3.09
CA ALA A 309 -0.33 -33.76 -2.23
C ALA A 309 -1.23 -34.10 -1.02
N LYS A 310 -2.35 -34.81 -1.20
CA LYS A 310 -3.24 -35.23 -0.11
C LYS A 310 -2.54 -36.16 0.87
N GLU A 311 -1.86 -37.20 0.37
CA GLU A 311 -1.12 -38.14 1.23
C GLU A 311 0.02 -37.44 1.97
N LEU A 312 0.71 -36.52 1.32
CA LEU A 312 1.76 -35.71 1.95
C LEU A 312 1.20 -34.85 3.10
N THR A 313 0.08 -34.17 2.87
CA THR A 313 -0.58 -33.34 3.88
C THR A 313 -0.99 -34.16 5.10
N GLU A 314 -1.62 -35.30 4.89
CA GLU A 314 -2.06 -36.21 5.96
C GLU A 314 -0.87 -36.75 6.76
N ALA A 315 0.19 -37.17 6.08
CA ALA A 315 1.41 -37.65 6.71
C ALA A 315 2.13 -36.56 7.52
N LEU A 316 2.15 -35.33 7.03
CA LEU A 316 2.72 -34.18 7.74
C LEU A 316 1.89 -33.80 8.97
N ARG A 317 0.55 -33.76 8.86
CA ARG A 317 -0.34 -33.50 10.00
C ARG A 317 -0.18 -34.53 11.12
N SER A 318 -0.11 -35.79 10.76
CA SER A 318 0.08 -36.87 11.74
C SER A 318 1.47 -36.90 12.40
N SER A 319 2.47 -36.32 11.75
CA SER A 319 3.84 -36.25 12.22
C SER A 319 4.19 -34.96 12.99
N LYS A 320 3.28 -33.98 12.97
CA LYS A 320 3.47 -32.65 13.56
C LYS A 320 3.38 -32.74 15.09
N THR A 321 4.50 -32.56 15.79
CA THR A 321 4.54 -32.42 17.26
C THR A 321 4.64 -30.93 17.62
N ILE A 322 4.19 -30.56 18.81
CA ILE A 322 4.18 -29.14 19.26
C ILE A 322 5.54 -28.44 19.10
N ASP A 323 6.64 -29.19 19.30
CA ASP A 323 8.01 -28.63 19.28
C ASP A 323 8.82 -29.02 18.03
N TRP A 324 8.18 -29.44 16.93
CA TRP A 324 8.91 -30.00 15.80
C TRP A 324 9.90 -29.02 15.15
N ARG A 325 9.62 -27.71 15.18
CA ARG A 325 10.52 -26.67 14.64
C ARG A 325 11.80 -26.52 15.43
N GLN A 326 11.75 -26.71 16.75
CA GLN A 326 12.88 -26.54 17.67
C GLN A 326 13.73 -27.79 17.79
N LYS A 327 13.17 -28.97 17.45
CA LYS A 327 13.84 -30.26 17.56
C LYS A 327 14.38 -30.75 16.23
N GLU A 328 15.68 -30.74 16.08
CA GLU A 328 16.36 -31.23 14.86
C GLU A 328 15.99 -32.68 14.52
N SER A 329 15.77 -33.53 15.54
CA SER A 329 15.32 -34.91 15.36
C SER A 329 13.92 -35.01 14.72
N ALA A 330 13.01 -34.08 15.02
CA ALA A 330 11.67 -34.05 14.43
C ALA A 330 11.73 -33.57 12.97
N ARG A 331 12.55 -32.57 12.70
CA ARG A 331 12.83 -32.11 11.31
C ARG A 331 13.43 -33.24 10.46
N ALA A 332 14.37 -34.00 11.00
CA ALA A 332 14.96 -35.13 10.32
C ALA A 332 13.93 -36.25 10.03
N LYS A 333 13.00 -36.51 10.96
CA LYS A 333 11.87 -37.45 10.72
C LYS A 333 10.97 -36.97 9.60
N MET A 334 10.59 -35.69 9.57
CA MET A 334 9.76 -35.12 8.49
C MET A 334 10.47 -35.24 7.14
N ARG A 335 11.75 -34.85 7.07
CA ARG A 335 12.56 -35.01 5.84
C ARG A 335 12.60 -36.47 5.35
N SER A 336 12.78 -37.42 6.28
CA SER A 336 12.81 -38.84 5.93
C SER A 336 11.45 -39.36 5.45
N MET A 337 10.35 -38.81 5.99
CA MET A 337 8.99 -39.15 5.59
C MET A 337 8.69 -38.63 4.19
N VAL A 338 8.98 -37.35 3.92
CA VAL A 338 8.82 -36.74 2.59
C VAL A 338 9.65 -37.49 1.56
N LYS A 339 10.92 -37.80 1.82
CA LYS A 339 11.76 -38.61 0.93
C LYS A 339 11.19 -39.97 0.63
N ARG A 340 10.59 -40.65 1.61
CA ARG A 340 9.91 -41.95 1.38
C ARG A 340 8.69 -41.81 0.48
N LEU A 341 7.91 -40.76 0.67
CA LEU A 341 6.72 -40.52 -0.12
C LEU A 341 7.10 -40.16 -1.58
N LEU A 342 8.07 -39.30 -1.80
CA LEU A 342 8.59 -38.97 -3.14
C LEU A 342 9.08 -40.25 -3.87
N LYS A 343 9.79 -41.14 -3.17
CA LYS A 343 10.23 -42.46 -3.72
C LYS A 343 9.06 -43.40 -4.03
N LYS A 344 8.05 -43.44 -3.17
CA LYS A 344 6.82 -44.24 -3.38
C LYS A 344 6.13 -43.90 -4.69
N TYR A 345 6.04 -42.61 -4.99
CA TYR A 345 5.44 -42.08 -6.22
C TYR A 345 6.44 -42.02 -7.40
N LYS A 346 7.68 -42.52 -7.25
CA LYS A 346 8.73 -42.50 -8.27
C LYS A 346 9.06 -41.07 -8.76
N TYR A 347 8.98 -40.11 -7.86
CA TYR A 347 9.29 -38.69 -8.17
C TYR A 347 10.70 -38.60 -8.78
N PRO A 348 10.93 -37.75 -9.84
CA PRO A 348 12.19 -37.66 -10.54
C PRO A 348 13.37 -37.42 -9.59
N PRO A 349 14.42 -38.26 -9.64
CA PRO A 349 15.53 -38.16 -8.68
C PRO A 349 16.23 -36.80 -8.66
N GLU A 350 16.32 -36.15 -9.84
CA GLU A 350 16.95 -34.84 -10.01
C GLU A 350 16.18 -33.74 -9.26
N GLU A 351 14.85 -33.87 -9.13
CA GLU A 351 13.97 -32.87 -8.52
C GLU A 351 13.65 -33.17 -7.05
N GLN A 352 14.01 -34.36 -6.54
CA GLN A 352 13.62 -34.79 -5.18
C GLN A 352 14.15 -33.87 -4.07
N GLU A 353 15.39 -33.42 -4.18
CA GLU A 353 15.97 -32.56 -3.13
C GLU A 353 15.36 -31.17 -3.12
N ALA A 354 15.15 -30.56 -4.30
CA ALA A 354 14.48 -29.28 -4.44
C ALA A 354 13.02 -29.32 -3.95
N ALA A 355 12.28 -30.38 -4.31
CA ALA A 355 10.92 -30.58 -3.81
C ALA A 355 10.88 -30.79 -2.29
N LEU A 356 11.82 -31.57 -1.75
CA LEU A 356 11.93 -31.79 -0.31
C LEU A 356 12.16 -30.45 0.44
N GLU A 357 13.10 -29.63 -0.02
CA GLU A 357 13.40 -28.35 0.61
C GLU A 357 12.20 -27.40 0.54
N THR A 358 11.52 -27.35 -0.61
CA THR A 358 10.33 -26.53 -0.82
C THR A 358 9.19 -26.96 0.11
N VAL A 359 8.93 -28.27 0.23
CA VAL A 359 7.91 -28.83 1.13
C VAL A 359 8.22 -28.51 2.59
N ILE A 360 9.46 -28.72 3.04
CA ILE A 360 9.84 -28.44 4.43
C ILE A 360 9.71 -26.95 4.75
N ARG A 361 10.14 -26.07 3.85
CA ARG A 361 9.98 -24.62 4.00
C ARG A 361 8.51 -24.21 4.06
N GLN A 362 7.65 -24.80 3.25
CA GLN A 362 6.20 -24.56 3.30
C GLN A 362 5.61 -25.01 4.64
N CYS A 363 6.03 -26.17 5.20
CA CYS A 363 5.60 -26.62 6.52
C CYS A 363 5.99 -25.62 7.63
N GLU A 364 7.19 -25.05 7.55
CA GLU A 364 7.67 -24.06 8.52
C GLU A 364 6.81 -22.80 8.50
N LEU A 365 6.44 -22.30 7.32
CA LEU A 365 5.58 -21.12 7.14
C LEU A 365 4.14 -21.36 7.62
N TYR A 366 3.58 -22.56 7.36
CA TYR A 366 2.26 -22.90 7.86
C TYR A 366 2.20 -22.91 9.40
N ALA A 367 3.23 -23.41 10.03
CA ALA A 367 3.28 -23.45 11.49
C ALA A 367 3.37 -22.04 12.12
N ASP A 368 3.96 -21.07 11.41
CA ASP A 368 3.99 -19.65 11.84
C ASP A 368 2.62 -18.97 11.71
N SER A 369 1.77 -19.44 10.78
CA SER A 369 0.42 -18.88 10.60
C SER A 369 -0.58 -19.37 11.65
N ASP A 370 -0.42 -20.60 12.17
CA ASP A 370 -1.29 -21.17 13.20
C ASP A 370 -1.04 -20.52 14.59
N ASP A 371 0.19 -20.05 14.85
CA ASP A 371 0.55 -19.39 16.12
C ASP A 371 0.05 -17.93 16.20
N GLU A 372 -0.36 -17.31 15.09
CA GLU A 372 -0.87 -15.93 15.02
C GLU A 372 -2.42 -15.86 15.00
N SER A 373 -3.14 -17.00 14.99
CA SER A 373 -4.60 -17.12 14.97
C SER A 373 -5.17 -17.35 16.35
#